data_6bc2e96fe787a8c949077eb188117af7
#
_entry.id   6bc2e96fe787a8c949077eb188117af7
#
_cell.length_a   1.000
_cell.length_b   1.000
_cell.length_c   1.000
_cell.angle_alpha   90.00
_cell.angle_beta   90.00
_cell.angle_gamma   90.00
#
_symmetry.space_group_name_H-M   'P 1'
#
loop_
_entity.id
_entity.type
_entity.pdbx_description
1 polymer ?
#
loop_
_entity_poly.entity_id
_entity_poly.type
_entity_poly.pdbx_seq_one_letter_code
_entity_poly.pdbx_strand_id
1 'polypeptide(L)'
;MSVNRDAELGQLSETKVVLQQARPGILSRPVTEIADVLGRVGERFSDPSDQLRRMALDKLPSEAKLSRELAEVVLDGMAAGWTREALSKLLENEFANPALLDGLVRAQQRGDARSLSAPRVMAVGPTLCVQISSGSVPGVGVNALIRSLLVKAPTLIKPGAGDVVLTRLFAEALRDADTELGSAVAVCYWSGEEDHELTRQAVAGADAVVVYGSDESVLSVRGMVPASCRFIAYHHRFGVGIVGREKLKGSMTHLANQVARAVSMFENRGCVCPQILFVERSGDVKV
;
A
#
# COMPACT_ATOMS: atom_id res chain seq x y z
N MET A 1 28.49 10.48 -16.26
CA MET A 1 27.33 9.64 -15.89
C MET A 1 27.67 8.51 -14.91
N SER A 2 28.86 7.87 -14.93
CA SER A 2 29.19 6.74 -14.05
C SER A 2 29.35 7.10 -12.55
N VAL A 3 30.01 8.20 -12.24
CA VAL A 3 30.33 8.59 -10.82
C VAL A 3 29.08 8.80 -9.95
N ASN A 4 28.00 9.32 -10.52
CA ASN A 4 26.75 9.54 -9.76
C ASN A 4 26.03 8.19 -9.50
N ARG A 5 26.10 7.25 -10.41
CA ARG A 5 25.42 5.95 -10.32
C ARG A 5 26.05 5.04 -9.26
N ASP A 6 27.36 5.00 -9.18
CA ASP A 6 28.05 4.22 -8.14
C ASP A 6 27.73 4.74 -6.74
N ALA A 7 27.57 6.06 -6.58
CA ALA A 7 27.15 6.68 -5.34
C ALA A 7 25.69 6.31 -4.98
N GLU A 8 24.78 6.31 -5.94
CA GLU A 8 23.37 5.91 -5.73
C GLU A 8 23.24 4.44 -5.34
N LEU A 9 24.00 3.55 -5.99
CA LEU A 9 24.07 2.13 -5.64
C LEU A 9 24.66 1.91 -4.25
N GLY A 10 25.71 2.66 -3.89
CA GLY A 10 26.29 2.65 -2.56
C GLY A 10 25.28 3.07 -1.49
N GLN A 11 24.60 4.18 -1.69
CA GLN A 11 23.57 4.70 -0.80
C GLN A 11 22.40 3.71 -0.63
N LEU A 12 21.98 3.05 -1.70
CA LEU A 12 20.93 2.05 -1.64
C LEU A 12 21.35 0.81 -0.82
N SER A 13 22.61 0.41 -0.93
CA SER A 13 23.18 -0.69 -0.13
C SER A 13 23.21 -0.34 1.36
N GLU A 14 23.68 0.85 1.71
CA GLU A 14 23.69 1.35 3.08
C GLU A 14 22.27 1.44 3.65
N THR A 15 21.33 1.94 2.87
CA THR A 15 19.91 2.01 3.25
C THR A 15 19.35 0.65 3.64
N LYS A 16 19.66 -0.40 2.87
CA LYS A 16 19.20 -1.77 3.18
C LYS A 16 19.80 -2.28 4.49
N VAL A 17 21.06 -2.00 4.77
CA VAL A 17 21.71 -2.36 6.04
C VAL A 17 20.98 -1.68 7.21
N VAL A 18 20.69 -0.39 7.12
CA VAL A 18 19.97 0.35 8.16
C VAL A 18 18.58 -0.25 8.39
N LEU A 19 17.85 -0.56 7.32
CA LEU A 19 16.53 -1.22 7.42
C LEU A 19 16.61 -2.55 8.16
N GLN A 20 17.57 -3.40 7.82
CA GLN A 20 17.75 -4.69 8.48
C GLN A 20 18.13 -4.54 9.96
N GLN A 21 18.93 -3.54 10.30
CA GLN A 21 19.29 -3.22 11.69
C GLN A 21 18.10 -2.70 12.53
N ALA A 22 17.09 -2.08 11.90
CA ALA A 22 15.88 -1.64 12.58
C ALA A 22 14.93 -2.80 12.96
N ARG A 23 15.09 -3.99 12.36
CA ARG A 23 14.18 -5.12 12.55
C ARG A 23 14.00 -5.58 14.01
N PRO A 24 15.03 -5.74 14.83
CA PRO A 24 14.86 -6.16 16.23
C PRO A 24 13.90 -5.23 17.02
N GLY A 25 14.00 -3.93 16.82
CA GLY A 25 13.13 -2.95 17.46
C GLY A 25 11.65 -3.18 17.12
N ILE A 26 11.32 -3.29 15.83
CA ILE A 26 9.91 -3.52 15.43
C ILE A 26 9.39 -4.91 15.81
N LEU A 27 10.26 -5.93 15.90
CA LEU A 27 9.86 -7.27 16.33
C LEU A 27 9.45 -7.31 17.81
N SER A 28 10.09 -6.52 18.66
CA SER A 28 9.83 -6.48 20.10
C SER A 28 8.51 -5.77 20.46
N ARG A 29 7.94 -4.99 19.54
CA ARG A 29 6.75 -4.18 19.79
C ARG A 29 5.46 -4.96 19.50
N PRO A 30 4.42 -4.83 20.31
CA PRO A 30 3.09 -5.35 20.00
C PRO A 30 2.56 -4.76 18.67
N VAL A 31 1.94 -5.60 17.84
CA VAL A 31 1.37 -5.15 16.56
C VAL A 31 0.31 -4.06 16.74
N THR A 32 -0.43 -4.10 17.84
CA THR A 32 -1.42 -3.08 18.20
C THR A 32 -0.78 -1.71 18.44
N GLU A 33 0.39 -1.67 19.06
CA GLU A 33 1.15 -0.42 19.26
C GLU A 33 1.65 0.13 17.93
N ILE A 34 2.15 -0.74 17.03
CA ILE A 34 2.54 -0.35 15.68
C ILE A 34 1.34 0.24 14.93
N ALA A 35 0.18 -0.43 14.98
CA ALA A 35 -1.05 0.05 14.37
C ALA A 35 -1.49 1.42 14.94
N ASP A 36 -1.35 1.62 16.24
CA ASP A 36 -1.66 2.89 16.91
C ASP A 36 -0.77 4.04 16.42
N VAL A 37 0.54 3.82 16.30
CA VAL A 37 1.46 4.86 15.80
C VAL A 37 1.14 5.19 14.35
N LEU A 38 1.00 4.17 13.50
CA LEU A 38 0.65 4.34 12.09
C LEU A 38 -0.68 5.06 11.93
N GLY A 39 -1.67 4.70 12.75
CA GLY A 39 -2.99 5.31 12.73
C GLY A 39 -2.97 6.79 13.12
N ARG A 40 -2.23 7.16 14.18
CA ARG A 40 -2.06 8.58 14.53
C ARG A 40 -1.42 9.40 13.41
N VAL A 41 -0.44 8.84 12.71
CA VAL A 41 0.15 9.51 11.55
C VAL A 41 -0.87 9.62 10.42
N GLY A 42 -1.62 8.56 10.14
CA GLY A 42 -2.64 8.55 9.08
C GLY A 42 -3.78 9.52 9.32
N GLU A 43 -4.25 9.65 10.56
CA GLU A 43 -5.32 10.57 10.98
C GLU A 43 -4.98 12.04 10.69
N ARG A 44 -3.69 12.44 10.71
CA ARG A 44 -3.22 13.77 10.35
C ARG A 44 -3.52 14.14 8.90
N PHE A 45 -3.56 13.17 8.00
CA PHE A 45 -3.92 13.40 6.59
C PHE A 45 -5.42 13.63 6.39
N SER A 46 -6.25 13.21 7.36
CA SER A 46 -7.70 13.50 7.37
C SER A 46 -8.07 14.82 8.03
N ASP A 47 -7.18 15.39 8.85
CA ASP A 47 -7.44 16.64 9.57
C ASP A 47 -7.22 17.87 8.65
N PRO A 48 -8.28 18.65 8.34
CA PRO A 48 -8.15 19.84 7.50
C PRO A 48 -7.20 20.92 8.07
N SER A 49 -6.99 20.91 9.37
CA SER A 49 -6.11 21.87 10.06
C SER A 49 -4.64 21.43 10.10
N ASP A 50 -4.33 20.15 9.83
CA ASP A 50 -2.96 19.64 9.91
C ASP A 50 -2.11 20.11 8.72
N GLN A 51 -0.85 20.42 9.02
CA GLN A 51 0.12 20.85 8.02
C GLN A 51 0.43 19.75 6.99
N LEU A 52 0.46 18.47 7.40
CA LEU A 52 0.73 17.35 6.47
C LEU A 52 -0.34 17.26 5.37
N ARG A 53 -1.62 17.39 5.74
CA ARG A 53 -2.71 17.42 4.75
C ARG A 53 -2.53 18.58 3.77
N ARG A 54 -2.22 19.77 4.28
CA ARG A 54 -1.98 20.94 3.41
C ARG A 54 -0.81 20.71 2.47
N MET A 55 0.31 20.21 2.97
CA MET A 55 1.49 19.89 2.16
C MET A 55 1.19 18.83 1.09
N ALA A 56 0.40 17.82 1.44
CA ALA A 56 -0.04 16.80 0.49
C ALA A 56 -0.89 17.41 -0.63
N LEU A 57 -1.90 18.20 -0.28
CA LEU A 57 -2.81 18.82 -1.26
C LEU A 57 -2.15 19.90 -2.13
N ASP A 58 -1.07 20.52 -1.67
CA ASP A 58 -0.32 21.48 -2.47
C ASP A 58 0.50 20.81 -3.59
N LYS A 59 0.98 19.59 -3.36
CA LYS A 59 1.87 18.87 -4.28
C LYS A 59 1.17 17.80 -5.11
N LEU A 60 0.19 17.12 -4.53
CA LEU A 60 -0.48 15.97 -5.14
C LEU A 60 -1.13 16.26 -6.50
N PRO A 61 -1.82 17.43 -6.72
CA PRO A 61 -2.41 17.74 -8.01
C PRO A 61 -1.40 17.72 -9.16
N SER A 62 -0.25 18.34 -8.98
CA SER A 62 0.79 18.41 -10.01
C SER A 62 1.50 17.06 -10.22
N GLU A 63 1.81 16.33 -9.15
CA GLU A 63 2.49 15.05 -9.23
C GLU A 63 1.63 13.97 -9.88
N ALA A 64 0.40 13.82 -9.39
CA ALA A 64 -0.52 12.78 -9.84
C ALA A 64 -1.36 13.18 -11.06
N LYS A 65 -1.22 14.43 -11.54
CA LYS A 65 -1.99 15.01 -12.65
C LYS A 65 -3.50 14.93 -12.37
N LEU A 66 -3.90 15.39 -11.19
CA LEU A 66 -5.29 15.45 -10.75
C LEU A 66 -5.75 16.91 -10.63
N SER A 67 -7.04 17.16 -10.74
CA SER A 67 -7.59 18.43 -10.26
C SER A 67 -7.46 18.54 -8.74
N ARG A 68 -7.51 19.74 -8.19
CA ARG A 68 -7.42 19.92 -6.74
C ARG A 68 -8.57 19.23 -6.01
N GLU A 69 -9.77 19.35 -6.53
CA GLU A 69 -10.96 18.72 -5.97
C GLU A 69 -10.84 17.19 -5.98
N LEU A 70 -10.32 16.63 -7.07
CA LEU A 70 -10.10 15.19 -7.16
C LEU A 70 -8.97 14.74 -6.23
N ALA A 71 -7.91 15.53 -6.08
CA ALA A 71 -6.84 15.25 -5.14
C ALA A 71 -7.33 15.23 -3.69
N GLU A 72 -8.26 16.13 -3.31
CA GLU A 72 -8.92 16.10 -2.00
C GLU A 72 -9.73 14.83 -1.80
N VAL A 73 -10.58 14.47 -2.77
CA VAL A 73 -11.40 13.25 -2.72
C VAL A 73 -10.51 11.99 -2.61
N VAL A 74 -9.41 11.95 -3.37
CA VAL A 74 -8.46 10.83 -3.34
C VAL A 74 -7.77 10.75 -1.98
N LEU A 75 -7.27 11.87 -1.47
CA LEU A 75 -6.60 11.91 -0.17
C LEU A 75 -7.55 11.48 0.96
N ASP A 76 -8.79 11.98 0.97
CA ASP A 76 -9.80 11.60 1.96
C ASP A 76 -10.11 10.11 1.90
N GLY A 77 -10.29 9.57 0.69
CA GLY A 77 -10.57 8.15 0.49
C GLY A 77 -9.42 7.25 0.95
N MET A 78 -8.19 7.67 0.70
CA MET A 78 -7.01 6.91 1.12
C MET A 78 -6.77 7.03 2.62
N ALA A 79 -6.81 8.24 3.17
CA ALA A 79 -6.57 8.52 4.59
C ALA A 79 -7.61 7.84 5.51
N ALA A 80 -8.84 7.66 5.04
CA ALA A 80 -9.86 6.88 5.76
C ALA A 80 -9.41 5.43 6.07
N GLY A 81 -8.55 4.86 5.23
CA GLY A 81 -7.96 3.54 5.46
C GLY A 81 -6.72 3.54 6.36
N TRP A 82 -6.21 4.71 6.74
CA TRP A 82 -4.98 4.84 7.54
C TRP A 82 -5.25 5.17 9.01
N THR A 83 -6.50 5.25 9.42
CA THR A 83 -6.88 5.53 10.81
C THR A 83 -6.64 4.33 11.72
N ARG A 84 -6.49 4.57 13.03
CA ARG A 84 -6.33 3.48 14.03
C ARG A 84 -7.43 2.45 13.94
N GLU A 85 -8.69 2.89 13.80
CA GLU A 85 -9.83 2.00 13.66
C GLU A 85 -9.74 1.13 12.40
N ALA A 86 -9.38 1.74 11.25
CA ALA A 86 -9.24 1.01 10.00
C ALA A 86 -8.10 -0.02 10.05
N LEU A 87 -6.97 0.32 10.68
CA LEU A 87 -5.84 -0.59 10.83
C LEU A 87 -6.13 -1.73 11.80
N SER A 88 -6.84 -1.49 12.90
CA SER A 88 -7.32 -2.55 13.81
C SER A 88 -8.25 -3.51 13.08
N LYS A 89 -9.21 -2.99 12.33
CA LYS A 89 -10.09 -3.78 11.47
C LYS A 89 -9.34 -4.59 10.42
N LEU A 90 -8.32 -4.00 9.80
CA LEU A 90 -7.48 -4.69 8.83
C LEU A 90 -6.81 -5.90 9.48
N LEU A 91 -6.19 -5.73 10.64
CA LEU A 91 -5.56 -6.83 11.38
C LEU A 91 -6.56 -7.94 11.76
N GLU A 92 -7.74 -7.59 12.24
CA GLU A 92 -8.80 -8.54 12.60
C GLU A 92 -9.35 -9.31 11.40
N ASN A 93 -9.41 -8.66 10.23
CA ASN A 93 -9.88 -9.30 9.01
C ASN A 93 -8.83 -10.23 8.37
N GLU A 94 -7.56 -9.88 8.46
CA GLU A 94 -6.47 -10.65 7.86
C GLU A 94 -6.00 -11.80 8.75
N PHE A 95 -6.09 -11.63 10.08
CA PHE A 95 -5.62 -12.61 11.06
C PHE A 95 -6.75 -13.00 12.01
N ALA A 96 -7.05 -14.29 12.08
CA ALA A 96 -7.99 -14.81 13.08
C ALA A 96 -7.60 -14.41 14.53
N ASN A 97 -6.30 -14.24 14.77
CA ASN A 97 -5.73 -13.71 16.00
C ASN A 97 -4.47 -12.87 15.66
N PRO A 98 -4.54 -11.54 15.70
CA PRO A 98 -3.40 -10.66 15.45
C PRO A 98 -2.18 -10.90 16.35
N ALA A 99 -2.35 -11.46 17.55
CA ALA A 99 -1.24 -11.83 18.44
C ALA A 99 -0.29 -12.89 17.86
N LEU A 100 -0.67 -13.52 16.73
CA LEU A 100 0.26 -14.33 15.91
C LEU A 100 1.50 -13.56 15.47
N LEU A 101 1.40 -12.26 15.32
CA LEU A 101 2.49 -11.36 14.91
C LEU A 101 3.41 -11.01 16.09
N ASP A 102 2.96 -11.23 17.32
CA ASP A 102 3.70 -10.88 18.53
C ASP A 102 4.39 -12.08 19.19
N GLY A 103 3.92 -13.30 18.86
CA GLY A 103 4.51 -14.51 19.42
C GLY A 103 3.72 -15.78 19.15
N LEU A 104 4.12 -16.84 19.82
CA LEU A 104 3.49 -18.15 19.70
C LEU A 104 2.11 -18.16 20.35
N VAL A 105 1.05 -18.33 19.56
CA VAL A 105 -0.33 -18.53 19.98
C VAL A 105 -0.84 -19.91 19.59
N ARG A 106 -1.89 -20.39 20.22
CA ARG A 106 -2.55 -21.63 19.80
C ARG A 106 -3.23 -21.42 18.45
N ALA A 107 -3.01 -22.33 17.51
CA ALA A 107 -3.72 -22.31 16.24
C ALA A 107 -5.23 -22.51 16.49
N GLN A 108 -6.05 -21.63 15.89
CA GLN A 108 -7.50 -21.82 15.88
C GLN A 108 -7.82 -22.90 14.84
N GLN A 109 -8.31 -24.05 15.30
CA GLN A 109 -8.87 -25.07 14.40
C GLN A 109 -10.34 -24.74 14.14
N ARG A 110 -10.77 -24.84 12.87
CA ARG A 110 -12.20 -24.75 12.54
C ARG A 110 -12.94 -25.88 13.27
N GLY A 111 -13.77 -25.52 14.25
CA GLY A 111 -14.66 -26.42 14.95
C GLY A 111 -14.31 -26.81 16.39
N ASP A 112 -13.10 -26.56 16.89
CA ASP A 112 -12.74 -26.91 18.26
C ASP A 112 -11.79 -25.89 18.91
N ALA A 113 -12.38 -24.83 19.44
CA ALA A 113 -11.65 -23.71 20.03
C ALA A 113 -10.93 -24.04 21.35
N ARG A 114 -11.02 -25.29 21.86
CA ARG A 114 -10.55 -25.67 23.21
C ARG A 114 -9.60 -26.88 23.22
N SER A 115 -9.17 -27.40 22.07
CA SER A 115 -8.25 -28.53 22.06
C SER A 115 -6.90 -28.12 22.66
N LEU A 116 -6.54 -28.70 23.79
CA LEU A 116 -5.24 -28.53 24.44
C LEU A 116 -4.08 -29.06 23.58
N SER A 117 -4.38 -29.86 22.54
CA SER A 117 -3.43 -30.43 21.58
C SER A 117 -3.18 -29.58 20.36
N ALA A 118 -3.86 -28.41 20.20
CA ALA A 118 -3.64 -27.53 19.06
C ALA A 118 -2.18 -27.03 19.02
N PRO A 119 -1.51 -27.08 17.87
CA PRO A 119 -0.12 -26.60 17.74
C PRO A 119 -0.05 -25.11 18.05
N ARG A 120 1.10 -24.68 18.57
CA ARG A 120 1.41 -23.26 18.69
C ARG A 120 2.04 -22.76 17.40
N VAL A 121 1.60 -21.62 16.92
CA VAL A 121 2.02 -21.00 15.66
C VAL A 121 2.33 -19.53 15.88
N MET A 122 3.21 -18.98 15.05
CA MET A 122 3.59 -17.57 15.00
C MET A 122 3.72 -17.14 13.55
N ALA A 123 3.31 -15.94 13.23
CA ALA A 123 3.57 -15.33 11.93
C ALA A 123 4.88 -14.52 12.01
N VAL A 124 5.77 -14.76 11.06
CA VAL A 124 7.05 -14.04 10.97
C VAL A 124 7.11 -13.30 9.65
N GLY A 125 7.21 -11.98 9.71
CA GLY A 125 7.41 -11.14 8.54
C GLY A 125 8.81 -11.26 7.94
N PRO A 126 9.00 -10.82 6.69
CA PRO A 126 10.28 -10.75 6.02
C PRO A 126 11.35 -9.99 6.83
N THR A 127 12.62 -10.33 6.65
CA THR A 127 13.72 -9.54 7.22
C THR A 127 13.96 -8.26 6.44
N LEU A 128 13.64 -8.26 5.16
CA LEU A 128 13.58 -7.10 4.29
C LEU A 128 12.51 -7.31 3.23
N CYS A 129 11.55 -6.39 3.17
CA CYS A 129 10.55 -6.33 2.12
C CYS A 129 10.89 -5.20 1.14
N VAL A 130 10.88 -5.47 -0.16
CA VAL A 130 10.98 -4.44 -1.20
C VAL A 130 9.63 -4.29 -1.88
N GLN A 131 9.12 -3.08 -1.90
CA GLN A 131 7.84 -2.73 -2.49
C GLN A 131 8.04 -1.82 -3.69
N ILE A 132 7.60 -2.24 -4.86
CA ILE A 132 7.60 -1.43 -6.08
C ILE A 132 6.15 -1.11 -6.39
N SER A 133 5.73 0.15 -6.15
CA SER A 133 4.35 0.54 -6.32
C SER A 133 4.09 1.26 -7.64
N SER A 134 2.84 1.20 -8.08
CA SER A 134 2.34 1.94 -9.25
C SER A 134 2.18 3.42 -8.90
N GLY A 135 2.37 4.29 -9.89
CA GLY A 135 2.11 5.74 -9.75
C GLY A 135 0.71 6.19 -10.21
N SER A 136 -0.15 5.27 -10.64
CA SER A 136 -1.47 5.62 -11.17
C SER A 136 -2.50 6.00 -10.09
N VAL A 137 -2.29 5.53 -8.85
CA VAL A 137 -3.17 5.78 -7.71
C VAL A 137 -2.32 6.27 -6.54
N PRO A 138 -2.41 7.56 -6.18
CA PRO A 138 -1.70 8.10 -5.02
C PRO A 138 -2.11 7.43 -3.71
N GLY A 139 -1.14 7.16 -2.84
CA GLY A 139 -1.36 6.50 -1.54
C GLY A 139 -1.16 4.98 -1.56
N VAL A 140 -0.91 4.36 -2.71
CA VAL A 140 -0.57 2.91 -2.77
C VAL A 140 0.73 2.63 -2.03
N GLY A 141 1.74 3.49 -2.16
CA GLY A 141 3.00 3.37 -1.41
C GLY A 141 2.82 3.49 0.10
N VAL A 142 1.90 4.36 0.56
CA VAL A 142 1.54 4.44 1.98
C VAL A 142 0.90 3.13 2.46
N ASN A 143 -0.05 2.59 1.70
CA ASN A 143 -0.66 1.29 2.01
C ASN A 143 0.39 0.16 2.05
N ALA A 144 1.36 0.18 1.14
CA ALA A 144 2.46 -0.77 1.11
C ALA A 144 3.34 -0.67 2.37
N LEU A 145 3.71 0.56 2.77
CA LEU A 145 4.44 0.86 3.99
C LEU A 145 3.72 0.33 5.24
N ILE A 146 2.45 0.71 5.40
CA ILE A 146 1.62 0.31 6.54
C ILE A 146 1.57 -1.21 6.66
N ARG A 147 1.23 -1.91 5.57
CA ARG A 147 1.12 -3.38 5.58
C ARG A 147 2.43 -4.07 5.91
N SER A 148 3.57 -3.55 5.42
CA SER A 148 4.87 -4.09 5.77
C SER A 148 5.17 -3.95 7.26
N LEU A 149 4.95 -2.77 7.84
CA LEU A 149 5.20 -2.55 9.27
C LEU A 149 4.25 -3.35 10.17
N LEU A 150 2.98 -3.51 9.78
CA LEU A 150 2.04 -4.35 10.53
C LEU A 150 2.46 -5.82 10.59
N VAL A 151 3.15 -6.33 9.58
CA VAL A 151 3.77 -7.67 9.64
C VAL A 151 5.22 -7.64 10.12
N LYS A 152 5.63 -6.52 10.72
CA LYS A 152 6.96 -6.33 11.32
C LYS A 152 8.12 -6.54 10.34
N ALA A 153 7.91 -6.13 9.09
CA ALA A 153 8.91 -6.21 8.03
C ALA A 153 9.51 -4.83 7.74
N PRO A 154 10.81 -4.61 7.96
CA PRO A 154 11.49 -3.44 7.43
C PRO A 154 11.30 -3.35 5.93
N THR A 155 11.06 -2.15 5.41
CA THR A 155 10.65 -2.02 4.02
C THR A 155 11.36 -0.90 3.27
N LEU A 156 11.83 -1.25 2.07
CA LEU A 156 12.26 -0.30 1.05
C LEU A 156 11.12 -0.13 0.06
N ILE A 157 10.67 1.09 -0.13
CA ILE A 157 9.58 1.40 -1.05
C ILE A 157 10.11 2.23 -2.22
N LYS A 158 9.88 1.74 -3.43
CA LYS A 158 10.07 2.47 -4.67
C LYS A 158 8.69 2.84 -5.21
N PRO A 159 8.18 4.06 -4.92
CA PRO A 159 6.91 4.51 -5.47
C PRO A 159 6.99 4.75 -6.98
N GLY A 160 5.85 4.69 -7.66
CA GLY A 160 5.71 5.21 -9.01
C GLY A 160 5.66 6.74 -9.02
N ALA A 161 5.91 7.37 -10.18
CA ALA A 161 6.07 8.81 -10.31
C ALA A 161 4.91 9.66 -9.74
N GLY A 162 3.68 9.16 -9.78
CA GLY A 162 2.49 9.87 -9.26
C GLY A 162 2.17 9.56 -7.79
N ASP A 163 3.05 8.88 -7.04
CA ASP A 163 2.82 8.47 -5.64
C ASP A 163 4.02 8.74 -4.72
N VAL A 164 4.98 9.55 -5.16
CA VAL A 164 6.19 9.83 -4.38
C VAL A 164 5.87 10.76 -3.20
N VAL A 165 5.07 11.78 -3.42
CA VAL A 165 4.77 12.82 -2.41
C VAL A 165 4.09 12.22 -1.19
N LEU A 166 2.98 11.51 -1.35
CA LEU A 166 2.25 10.93 -0.22
C LEU A 166 3.10 9.91 0.54
N THR A 167 3.79 9.06 -0.18
CA THR A 167 4.64 8.02 0.41
C THR A 167 5.78 8.64 1.24
N ARG A 168 6.44 9.70 0.75
CA ARG A 168 7.49 10.41 1.47
C ARG A 168 6.96 11.16 2.68
N LEU A 169 5.89 11.93 2.52
CA LEU A 169 5.29 12.68 3.63
C LEU A 169 4.85 11.76 4.77
N PHE A 170 4.29 10.60 4.44
CA PHE A 170 3.90 9.62 5.45
C PHE A 170 5.12 9.04 6.17
N ALA A 171 6.18 8.66 5.44
CA ALA A 171 7.39 8.11 6.02
C ALA A 171 8.15 9.14 6.89
N GLU A 172 8.19 10.40 6.48
CA GLU A 172 8.76 11.51 7.25
C GLU A 172 7.97 11.74 8.55
N ALA A 173 6.63 11.86 8.44
CA ALA A 173 5.76 12.03 9.59
C ALA A 173 5.81 10.83 10.56
N LEU A 174 5.99 9.62 10.05
CA LEU A 174 6.22 8.43 10.87
C LEU A 174 7.54 8.53 11.64
N ARG A 175 8.62 8.98 11.00
CA ARG A 175 9.93 9.14 11.65
C ARG A 175 9.90 10.20 12.74
N ASP A 176 9.14 11.28 12.52
CA ASP A 176 8.94 12.34 13.51
C ASP A 176 8.11 11.85 14.70
N ALA A 177 7.11 11.01 14.45
CA ALA A 177 6.22 10.45 15.49
C ALA A 177 6.89 9.31 16.27
N ASP A 178 7.72 8.52 15.61
CA ASP A 178 8.38 7.34 16.18
C ASP A 178 9.64 6.99 15.36
N THR A 179 10.79 7.37 15.90
CA THR A 179 12.09 7.22 15.23
C THR A 179 12.43 5.75 14.95
N GLU A 180 12.05 4.82 15.83
CA GLU A 180 12.33 3.40 15.65
C GLU A 180 11.52 2.81 14.49
N LEU A 181 10.20 3.04 14.45
CA LEU A 181 9.37 2.63 13.31
C LEU A 181 9.79 3.36 12.03
N GLY A 182 10.11 4.63 12.09
CA GLY A 182 10.59 5.41 10.95
C GLY A 182 11.91 4.91 10.38
N SER A 183 12.80 4.35 11.23
CA SER A 183 14.06 3.75 10.77
C SER A 183 13.88 2.44 9.99
N ALA A 184 12.73 1.79 10.16
CA ALA A 184 12.38 0.57 9.43
C ALA A 184 11.75 0.82 8.04
N VAL A 185 11.71 2.10 7.61
CA VAL A 185 11.13 2.50 6.31
C VAL A 185 12.11 3.36 5.55
N ALA A 186 12.31 3.03 4.27
CA ALA A 186 13.01 3.87 3.33
C ALA A 186 12.17 4.06 2.06
N VAL A 187 12.08 5.30 1.59
CA VAL A 187 11.40 5.66 0.34
C VAL A 187 12.43 6.15 -0.66
N CYS A 188 12.69 5.37 -1.69
CA CYS A 188 13.65 5.66 -2.73
C CYS A 188 12.94 5.75 -4.08
N TYR A 189 13.24 6.77 -4.87
CA TYR A 189 12.64 6.95 -6.19
C TYR A 189 13.71 6.95 -7.28
N TRP A 190 13.46 6.16 -8.31
CA TRP A 190 14.19 6.16 -9.58
C TRP A 190 13.25 5.79 -10.73
N SER A 191 13.63 6.12 -11.97
CA SER A 191 12.89 5.72 -13.16
C SER A 191 12.97 4.21 -13.36
N GLY A 192 11.82 3.55 -13.50
CA GLY A 192 11.78 2.09 -13.71
C GLY A 192 12.25 1.65 -15.09
N GLU A 193 12.18 2.53 -16.07
CA GLU A 193 12.59 2.23 -17.45
C GLU A 193 14.09 2.41 -17.68
N GLU A 194 14.71 3.36 -16.98
CA GLU A 194 16.10 3.75 -17.18
C GLU A 194 17.07 3.10 -16.19
N ASP A 195 16.58 2.65 -15.00
CA ASP A 195 17.40 2.23 -13.88
C ASP A 195 17.18 0.80 -13.42
N HIS A 196 17.32 -0.14 -14.38
CA HIS A 196 17.25 -1.58 -14.06
C HIS A 196 18.31 -2.02 -13.04
N GLU A 197 19.47 -1.38 -12.98
CA GLU A 197 20.53 -1.73 -12.05
C GLU A 197 20.15 -1.36 -10.61
N LEU A 198 19.57 -0.16 -10.39
CA LEU A 198 19.03 0.22 -9.08
C LEU A 198 17.93 -0.74 -8.64
N THR A 199 17.06 -1.15 -9.58
CA THR A 199 16.01 -2.13 -9.28
C THR A 199 16.61 -3.48 -8.90
N ARG A 200 17.62 -3.98 -9.64
CA ARG A 200 18.32 -5.23 -9.32
C ARG A 200 19.00 -5.16 -7.95
N GLN A 201 19.68 -4.06 -7.66
CA GLN A 201 20.32 -3.82 -6.37
C GLN A 201 19.30 -3.72 -5.23
N ALA A 202 18.15 -3.10 -5.46
CA ALA A 202 17.08 -3.01 -4.46
C ALA A 202 16.55 -4.39 -4.05
N VAL A 203 16.23 -5.24 -5.05
CA VAL A 203 15.65 -6.56 -4.78
C VAL A 203 16.67 -7.59 -4.33
N ALA A 204 17.97 -7.35 -4.54
CA ALA A 204 19.03 -8.22 -4.09
C ALA A 204 19.04 -8.31 -2.55
N GLY A 205 18.99 -9.54 -2.00
CA GLY A 205 18.99 -9.80 -0.56
C GLY A 205 17.66 -9.50 0.16
N ALA A 206 16.57 -9.22 -0.59
CA ALA A 206 15.23 -9.17 -0.02
C ALA A 206 14.64 -10.57 0.18
N ASP A 207 13.86 -10.77 1.24
CA ASP A 207 13.09 -12.00 1.45
C ASP A 207 11.73 -11.96 0.74
N ALA A 208 11.21 -10.77 0.56
CA ALA A 208 9.96 -10.56 -0.16
C ALA A 208 10.05 -9.34 -1.07
N VAL A 209 9.55 -9.48 -2.28
CA VAL A 209 9.38 -8.41 -3.25
C VAL A 209 7.91 -8.35 -3.67
N VAL A 210 7.28 -7.19 -3.48
CA VAL A 210 5.90 -6.94 -3.87
C VAL A 210 5.88 -5.92 -4.99
N VAL A 211 5.22 -6.22 -6.09
CA VAL A 211 5.18 -5.35 -7.28
C VAL A 211 3.74 -5.07 -7.67
N TYR A 212 3.44 -3.79 -7.85
CA TYR A 212 2.19 -3.29 -8.43
C TYR A 212 2.51 -2.63 -9.77
N GLY A 213 1.99 -3.13 -10.86
CA GLY A 213 2.29 -2.54 -12.16
C GLY A 213 1.64 -3.25 -13.34
N SER A 214 2.00 -2.82 -14.54
CA SER A 214 1.64 -3.54 -15.77
C SER A 214 2.29 -4.91 -15.81
N ASP A 215 1.76 -5.81 -16.63
CA ASP A 215 2.34 -7.14 -16.82
C ASP A 215 3.81 -7.07 -17.25
N GLU A 216 4.14 -6.11 -18.10
CA GLU A 216 5.51 -5.85 -18.56
C GLU A 216 6.43 -5.45 -17.40
N SER A 217 6.00 -4.50 -16.55
CA SER A 217 6.75 -4.08 -15.36
C SER A 217 6.95 -5.24 -14.38
N VAL A 218 5.89 -6.03 -14.15
CA VAL A 218 5.96 -7.20 -13.25
C VAL A 218 6.94 -8.24 -13.79
N LEU A 219 6.91 -8.55 -15.09
CA LEU A 219 7.81 -9.50 -15.71
C LEU A 219 9.27 -9.02 -15.68
N SER A 220 9.50 -7.74 -15.95
CA SER A 220 10.82 -7.12 -15.86
C SER A 220 11.42 -7.27 -14.46
N VAL A 221 10.67 -6.91 -13.41
CA VAL A 221 11.14 -7.04 -12.03
C VAL A 221 11.31 -8.51 -11.65
N ARG A 222 10.39 -9.40 -12.07
CA ARG A 222 10.48 -10.84 -11.79
C ARG A 222 11.80 -11.44 -12.25
N GLY A 223 12.29 -11.02 -13.42
CA GLY A 223 13.58 -11.46 -13.95
C GLY A 223 14.81 -11.04 -13.13
N MET A 224 14.65 -10.10 -12.20
CA MET A 224 15.71 -9.60 -11.31
C MET A 224 15.64 -10.20 -9.90
N VAL A 225 14.52 -10.82 -9.53
CA VAL A 225 14.28 -11.33 -8.18
C VAL A 225 14.90 -12.72 -8.01
N PRO A 226 15.73 -12.95 -6.97
CA PRO A 226 16.30 -14.26 -6.68
C PRO A 226 15.24 -15.35 -6.46
N ALA A 227 15.55 -16.59 -6.82
CA ALA A 227 14.62 -17.71 -6.68
C ALA A 227 14.21 -17.99 -5.23
N SER A 228 15.08 -17.67 -4.26
CA SER A 228 14.83 -17.81 -2.83
C SER A 228 13.89 -16.74 -2.26
N CYS A 229 13.69 -15.64 -2.98
CA CYS A 229 12.85 -14.52 -2.54
C CYS A 229 11.37 -14.78 -2.89
N ARG A 230 10.47 -14.49 -1.95
CA ARG A 230 9.03 -14.52 -2.22
C ARG A 230 8.65 -13.35 -3.11
N PHE A 231 8.13 -13.65 -4.28
CA PHE A 231 7.65 -12.66 -5.23
C PHE A 231 6.12 -12.60 -5.23
N ILE A 232 5.57 -11.43 -4.95
CA ILE A 232 4.12 -11.18 -4.94
C ILE A 232 3.82 -10.12 -5.99
N ALA A 233 3.02 -10.48 -6.98
CA ALA A 233 2.70 -9.60 -8.10
C ALA A 233 1.22 -9.22 -8.13
N TYR A 234 0.99 -7.93 -8.23
CA TYR A 234 -0.32 -7.34 -8.52
C TYR A 234 -0.28 -6.79 -9.93
N HIS A 235 -0.65 -7.65 -10.87
CA HIS A 235 -0.70 -7.37 -12.30
C HIS A 235 -1.74 -6.32 -12.66
N HIS A 236 -1.70 -5.86 -13.89
CA HIS A 236 -2.73 -4.98 -14.43
C HIS A 236 -4.13 -5.58 -14.25
N ARG A 237 -5.05 -4.75 -13.78
CA ARG A 237 -6.45 -5.11 -13.58
C ARG A 237 -7.33 -3.96 -14.04
N PHE A 238 -8.52 -4.29 -14.50
CA PHE A 238 -9.55 -3.30 -14.81
C PHE A 238 -10.81 -3.58 -13.98
N GLY A 239 -11.46 -2.50 -13.58
CA GLY A 239 -12.70 -2.58 -12.83
C GLY A 239 -13.89 -2.90 -13.74
N VAL A 240 -14.87 -3.63 -13.20
CA VAL A 240 -16.15 -3.89 -13.84
C VAL A 240 -17.25 -3.44 -12.90
N GLY A 241 -18.17 -2.63 -13.40
CA GLY A 241 -19.37 -2.23 -12.68
C GLY A 241 -20.57 -3.10 -13.09
N ILE A 242 -21.42 -3.44 -12.11
CA ILE A 242 -22.67 -4.16 -12.35
C ILE A 242 -23.81 -3.37 -11.73
N VAL A 243 -24.81 -3.03 -12.54
CA VAL A 243 -26.03 -2.36 -12.11
C VAL A 243 -27.17 -3.36 -12.17
N GLY A 244 -27.65 -3.80 -11.01
CA GLY A 244 -28.80 -4.70 -10.90
C GLY A 244 -30.13 -3.97 -11.17
N ARG A 245 -31.14 -4.71 -11.64
CA ARG A 245 -32.47 -4.19 -12.04
C ARG A 245 -33.16 -3.42 -10.90
N GLU A 246 -32.90 -3.78 -9.66
CA GLU A 246 -33.54 -3.08 -8.52
C GLU A 246 -33.10 -1.62 -8.43
N LYS A 247 -31.86 -1.30 -8.81
CA LYS A 247 -31.36 0.09 -8.84
C LYS A 247 -31.98 0.89 -9.99
N LEU A 248 -32.41 0.22 -11.06
CA LEU A 248 -33.06 0.87 -12.20
C LEU A 248 -34.50 1.35 -11.89
N LYS A 249 -35.12 0.83 -10.82
CA LYS A 249 -36.45 1.27 -10.34
C LYS A 249 -36.39 2.56 -9.51
N GLY A 250 -35.19 2.99 -9.11
CA GLY A 250 -34.97 4.18 -8.30
C GLY A 250 -34.69 5.44 -9.13
N SER A 251 -34.11 6.45 -8.49
CA SER A 251 -33.70 7.67 -9.17
C SER A 251 -32.53 7.41 -10.13
N MET A 252 -32.81 7.54 -11.43
CA MET A 252 -31.79 7.39 -12.48
C MET A 252 -30.69 8.46 -12.37
N THR A 253 -31.04 9.67 -11.98
CA THR A 253 -30.06 10.76 -11.76
C THR A 253 -29.10 10.40 -10.62
N HIS A 254 -29.61 9.84 -9.52
CA HIS A 254 -28.77 9.41 -8.42
C HIS A 254 -27.85 8.27 -8.84
N LEU A 255 -28.37 7.28 -9.55
CA LEU A 255 -27.58 6.16 -10.09
C LEU A 255 -26.50 6.65 -11.06
N ALA A 256 -26.85 7.52 -12.01
CA ALA A 256 -25.92 8.10 -12.97
C ALA A 256 -24.77 8.85 -12.27
N ASN A 257 -25.09 9.63 -11.23
CA ASN A 257 -24.08 10.33 -10.44
C ASN A 257 -23.14 9.36 -9.69
N GLN A 258 -23.67 8.27 -9.13
CA GLN A 258 -22.84 7.24 -8.49
C GLN A 258 -21.89 6.56 -9.48
N VAL A 259 -22.41 6.21 -10.67
CA VAL A 259 -21.62 5.61 -11.74
C VAL A 259 -20.55 6.58 -12.24
N ALA A 260 -20.94 7.84 -12.53
CA ALA A 260 -20.01 8.86 -12.99
C ALA A 260 -18.87 9.06 -11.97
N ARG A 261 -19.20 9.15 -10.68
CA ARG A 261 -18.21 9.27 -9.60
C ARG A 261 -17.26 8.06 -9.55
N ALA A 262 -17.78 6.83 -9.70
CA ALA A 262 -16.95 5.63 -9.70
C ALA A 262 -16.01 5.57 -10.92
N VAL A 263 -16.49 5.98 -12.09
CA VAL A 263 -15.72 5.98 -13.34
C VAL A 263 -14.65 7.08 -13.34
N SER A 264 -14.97 8.29 -12.86
CA SER A 264 -14.04 9.43 -12.90
C SER A 264 -12.95 9.40 -11.82
N MET A 265 -13.07 8.51 -10.83
CA MET A 265 -12.06 8.38 -9.77
C MET A 265 -10.67 8.16 -10.37
N PHE A 266 -9.64 8.80 -9.81
CA PHE A 266 -8.24 8.73 -10.27
C PHE A 266 -8.06 9.05 -11.77
N GLU A 267 -8.90 9.90 -12.36
CA GLU A 267 -8.93 10.16 -13.82
C GLU A 267 -9.08 8.85 -14.62
N ASN A 268 -9.93 7.95 -14.13
CA ASN A 268 -10.15 6.60 -14.70
C ASN A 268 -8.89 5.72 -14.83
N ARG A 269 -7.80 6.04 -14.11
CA ARG A 269 -6.54 5.28 -14.17
C ARG A 269 -6.40 4.22 -13.09
N GLY A 270 -7.29 4.23 -12.09
CA GLY A 270 -7.27 3.25 -11.00
C GLY A 270 -7.85 1.90 -11.43
N CYS A 271 -7.24 0.81 -10.98
CA CYS A 271 -7.75 -0.54 -11.22
C CYS A 271 -9.15 -0.80 -10.61
N VAL A 272 -9.60 0.05 -9.71
CA VAL A 272 -10.95 0.03 -9.11
C VAL A 272 -11.97 0.80 -9.93
N CYS A 273 -11.55 1.58 -10.94
CA CYS A 273 -12.44 2.35 -11.78
C CYS A 273 -13.12 1.43 -12.80
N PRO A 274 -14.46 1.44 -12.92
CA PRO A 274 -15.14 0.64 -13.92
C PRO A 274 -14.78 1.08 -15.33
N GLN A 275 -14.22 0.17 -16.12
CA GLN A 275 -13.97 0.33 -17.55
C GLN A 275 -15.15 -0.21 -18.37
N ILE A 276 -15.92 -1.12 -17.77
CA ILE A 276 -17.08 -1.76 -18.36
C ILE A 276 -18.22 -1.71 -17.35
N LEU A 277 -19.40 -1.35 -17.79
CA LEU A 277 -20.63 -1.38 -17.00
C LEU A 277 -21.59 -2.39 -17.59
N PHE A 278 -21.94 -3.38 -16.82
CA PHE A 278 -23.03 -4.30 -17.14
C PHE A 278 -24.30 -3.80 -16.44
N VAL A 279 -25.35 -3.62 -17.23
CA VAL A 279 -26.67 -3.25 -16.71
C VAL A 279 -27.61 -4.44 -16.90
N GLU A 280 -28.21 -4.91 -15.81
CA GLU A 280 -29.17 -5.99 -15.86
C GLU A 280 -30.40 -5.54 -16.70
N ARG A 281 -30.76 -6.35 -17.70
CA ARG A 281 -31.89 -6.02 -18.57
C ARG A 281 -33.19 -6.01 -17.75
N SER A 282 -33.85 -4.85 -17.65
CA SER A 282 -35.22 -4.76 -17.20
C SER A 282 -36.14 -4.82 -18.41
N GLY A 283 -37.30 -5.49 -18.29
CA GLY A 283 -38.25 -5.62 -19.41
C GLY A 283 -38.80 -4.28 -19.95
N ASP A 284 -38.51 -3.16 -19.26
CA ASP A 284 -39.06 -1.82 -19.54
C ASP A 284 -38.04 -0.85 -20.14
N VAL A 285 -36.75 -1.25 -20.28
CA VAL A 285 -35.76 -0.36 -20.90
C VAL A 285 -35.81 -0.56 -22.41
N LYS A 286 -36.50 0.32 -23.12
CA LYS A 286 -36.27 0.52 -24.55
C LYS A 286 -34.90 1.17 -24.73
N VAL A 287 -33.99 0.46 -25.36
CA VAL A 287 -32.68 0.98 -25.78
C VAL A 287 -32.88 1.94 -26.94
#